data_6169a64d13a4c69f21884115aac61d45
#
_entry.id   6169a64d13a4c69f21884115aac61d45
#
_cell.length_a   1.000
_cell.length_b   1.000
_cell.length_c   1.000
_cell.angle_alpha   90.00
_cell.angle_beta   90.00
_cell.angle_gamma   90.00
#
_symmetry.space_group_name_H-M   'P 1'
#
loop_
_entity.id
_entity.type
_entity.pdbx_description
1 polymer ?
#
loop_
_entity_poly.entity_id
_entity_poly.type
_entity_poly.pdbx_seq_one_letter_code
_entity_poly.pdbx_strand_id
1 'polypeptide(L)'
;EVPIIVVIIGEGASGGALGIGVGDKILMLNNAWYSVISPENCSTILWGNWDHKETAADALKLTATNMKGIGLVDEIIKEPLGGAHTFPEETFKIVKKSISKAIKEFIDIKKDTLVHNRMEKFSNMGVVNE
;
A
#
# COMPACT_ATOMS: atom_id res chain seq x y z
N GLU A 1 -9.41 5.96 17.75
CA GLU A 1 -8.47 5.29 18.68
C GLU A 1 -8.68 3.77 18.67
N VAL A 2 -8.69 3.21 17.45
CA VAL A 2 -8.79 1.76 17.18
C VAL A 2 -7.70 1.37 16.18
N PRO A 3 -7.30 0.09 16.12
CA PRO A 3 -6.41 -0.40 15.06
C PRO A 3 -7.01 -0.17 13.69
N ILE A 4 -6.20 0.33 12.77
CA ILE A 4 -6.56 0.54 11.36
C ILE A 4 -5.64 -0.32 10.50
N ILE A 5 -6.22 -1.34 9.87
CA ILE A 5 -5.52 -2.21 8.94
C ILE A 5 -5.99 -1.88 7.53
N VAL A 6 -5.06 -1.46 6.69
CA VAL A 6 -5.33 -1.15 5.28
C VAL A 6 -4.89 -2.32 4.42
N VAL A 7 -5.71 -2.69 3.44
CA VAL A 7 -5.37 -3.73 2.46
C VAL A 7 -5.53 -3.18 1.06
N ILE A 8 -4.44 -3.10 0.31
CA ILE A 8 -4.45 -2.70 -1.09
C ILE A 8 -4.63 -3.97 -1.92
N ILE A 9 -5.81 -4.09 -2.54
CA ILE A 9 -6.23 -5.30 -3.27
C ILE A 9 -6.18 -5.17 -4.79
N GLY A 10 -5.90 -3.99 -5.30
CA GLY A 10 -5.86 -3.67 -6.72
C GLY A 10 -5.16 -2.35 -6.96
N GLU A 11 -5.81 -1.41 -7.60
CA GLU A 11 -5.25 -0.10 -7.93
C GLU A 11 -5.50 0.90 -6.79
N GLY A 12 -4.44 1.24 -6.06
CA GLY A 12 -4.46 2.28 -5.04
C GLY A 12 -3.75 3.53 -5.54
N ALA A 13 -4.48 4.59 -5.93
CA ALA A 13 -3.86 5.78 -6.48
C ALA A 13 -4.45 7.09 -5.95
N SER A 14 -3.63 8.16 -6.07
CA SER A 14 -4.00 9.55 -5.87
C SER A 14 -4.40 9.88 -4.41
N GLY A 15 -5.07 11.01 -4.21
CA GLY A 15 -5.48 11.52 -2.90
C GLY A 15 -6.40 10.58 -2.12
N GLY A 16 -7.25 9.81 -2.83
CA GLY A 16 -8.08 8.78 -2.21
C GLY A 16 -7.27 7.68 -1.55
N ALA A 17 -6.26 7.17 -2.25
CA ALA A 17 -5.34 6.16 -1.72
C ALA A 17 -4.52 6.71 -0.53
N LEU A 18 -4.07 7.95 -0.59
CA LEU A 18 -3.36 8.62 0.51
C LEU A 18 -4.26 8.75 1.75
N GLY A 19 -5.49 9.23 1.60
CA GLY A 19 -6.42 9.43 2.71
C GLY A 19 -6.84 8.14 3.40
N ILE A 20 -7.06 7.07 2.62
CA ILE A 20 -7.41 5.74 3.14
C ILE A 20 -6.16 5.01 3.69
N GLY A 21 -4.99 5.29 3.11
CA GLY A 21 -3.73 4.62 3.43
C GLY A 21 -3.16 4.91 4.82
N VAL A 22 -3.77 5.82 5.59
CA VAL A 22 -3.27 6.18 6.94
C VAL A 22 -3.69 5.12 7.97
N GLY A 23 -2.92 4.03 8.04
CA GLY A 23 -3.18 2.90 8.92
C GLY A 23 -1.99 2.51 9.78
N ASP A 24 -2.27 1.74 10.85
CA ASP A 24 -1.22 1.14 11.69
C ASP A 24 -0.44 0.10 10.92
N LYS A 25 -1.14 -0.66 10.05
CA LYS A 25 -0.53 -1.65 9.17
C LYS A 25 -1.12 -1.58 7.77
N ILE A 26 -0.23 -1.56 6.78
CA ILE A 26 -0.58 -1.52 5.37
C ILE A 26 -0.14 -2.84 4.73
N LEU A 27 -1.13 -3.61 4.27
CA LEU A 27 -0.96 -4.87 3.56
C LEU A 27 -1.25 -4.64 2.08
N MET A 28 -0.60 -5.37 1.20
CA MET A 28 -0.79 -5.20 -0.25
C MET A 28 -0.73 -6.56 -0.95
N LEU A 29 -1.68 -6.84 -1.85
CA LEU A 29 -1.59 -8.01 -2.72
C LEU A 29 -0.40 -7.86 -3.67
N ASN A 30 0.27 -8.96 -3.98
CA ASN A 30 1.51 -8.89 -4.75
C ASN A 30 1.34 -8.42 -6.21
N ASN A 31 0.13 -8.51 -6.77
CA ASN A 31 -0.19 -8.00 -8.10
C ASN A 31 -0.93 -6.64 -8.07
N ALA A 32 -1.18 -6.09 -6.88
CA ALA A 32 -1.70 -4.74 -6.73
C ALA A 32 -0.61 -3.68 -7.01
N TRP A 33 -1.02 -2.45 -7.26
CA TRP A 33 -0.12 -1.31 -7.33
C TRP A 33 -0.59 -0.13 -6.47
N TYR A 34 0.36 0.66 -5.99
CA TYR A 34 0.10 1.78 -5.10
C TYR A 34 0.92 2.99 -5.50
N SER A 35 0.26 4.14 -5.69
CA SER A 35 0.92 5.36 -6.16
C SER A 35 0.19 6.63 -5.77
N VAL A 36 0.95 7.71 -5.67
CA VAL A 36 0.42 9.08 -5.52
C VAL A 36 -0.35 9.56 -6.76
N ILE A 37 -0.03 9.04 -7.95
CA ILE A 37 -0.59 9.46 -9.24
C ILE A 37 -0.55 8.28 -10.23
N SER A 38 -1.45 8.27 -11.22
CA SER A 38 -1.35 7.31 -12.32
C SER A 38 -0.19 7.64 -13.26
N PRO A 39 0.42 6.64 -13.93
CA PRO A 39 1.48 6.88 -14.91
C PRO A 39 1.10 7.83 -16.03
N GLU A 40 -0.14 7.74 -16.52
CA GLU A 40 -0.68 8.63 -17.56
C GLU A 40 -0.71 10.08 -17.12
N ASN A 41 -1.22 10.33 -15.92
CA ASN A 41 -1.28 11.68 -15.37
C ASN A 41 0.12 12.21 -15.03
N CYS A 42 1.01 11.35 -14.51
CA CYS A 42 2.40 11.70 -14.30
C CYS A 42 3.09 12.10 -15.61
N SER A 43 2.89 11.31 -16.67
CA SER A 43 3.38 11.61 -18.02
C SER A 43 2.85 12.95 -18.54
N THR A 44 1.57 13.22 -18.35
CA THR A 44 0.95 14.49 -18.76
C THR A 44 1.56 15.67 -18.03
N ILE A 45 1.80 15.56 -16.72
CA ILE A 45 2.37 16.66 -15.93
C ILE A 45 3.82 16.93 -16.31
N LEU A 46 4.63 15.88 -16.52
CA LEU A 46 6.07 16.02 -16.76
C LEU A 46 6.41 16.31 -18.25
N TRP A 47 5.65 15.75 -19.18
CA TRP A 47 5.96 15.79 -20.62
C TRP A 47 4.84 16.33 -21.51
N GLY A 48 3.67 16.66 -20.94
CA GLY A 48 2.55 17.27 -21.68
C GLY A 48 1.71 16.28 -22.50
N ASN A 49 2.02 14.99 -22.48
CA ASN A 49 1.30 13.92 -23.22
C ASN A 49 1.45 12.55 -22.53
N TRP A 50 0.83 11.50 -23.08
CA TRP A 50 0.87 10.13 -22.54
C TRP A 50 1.99 9.25 -23.11
N ASP A 51 2.81 9.75 -24.03
CA ASP A 51 3.80 8.97 -24.75
C ASP A 51 4.90 8.41 -23.79
N HIS A 52 5.07 9.04 -22.64
CA HIS A 52 6.06 8.66 -21.62
C HIS A 52 5.47 7.92 -20.42
N LYS A 53 4.24 7.36 -20.52
CA LYS A 53 3.57 6.69 -19.40
C LYS A 53 4.34 5.47 -18.87
N GLU A 54 5.04 4.73 -19.73
CA GLU A 54 5.88 3.60 -19.33
C GLU A 54 7.10 4.06 -18.52
N THR A 55 7.76 5.12 -18.98
CA THR A 55 8.86 5.76 -18.24
C THR A 55 8.39 6.30 -16.87
N ALA A 56 7.19 6.89 -16.84
CA ALA A 56 6.58 7.35 -15.59
C ALA A 56 6.26 6.19 -14.64
N ALA A 57 5.73 5.07 -15.15
CA ALA A 57 5.44 3.88 -14.35
C ALA A 57 6.71 3.29 -13.73
N ASP A 58 7.78 3.19 -14.49
CA ASP A 58 9.08 2.70 -14.01
C ASP A 58 9.67 3.63 -12.93
N ALA A 59 9.56 4.95 -13.11
CA ALA A 59 10.03 5.93 -12.14
C ALA A 59 9.21 5.94 -10.84
N LEU A 60 7.90 5.74 -10.92
CA LEU A 60 6.98 5.70 -9.77
C LEU A 60 7.14 4.42 -8.92
N LYS A 61 7.73 3.36 -9.46
CA LYS A 61 7.99 2.09 -8.74
C LYS A 61 6.77 1.51 -8.04
N LEU A 62 5.67 1.37 -8.78
CA LEU A 62 4.31 1.10 -8.30
C LEU A 62 4.09 -0.26 -7.62
N THR A 63 5.01 -1.23 -7.84
CA THR A 63 4.79 -2.63 -7.45
C THR A 63 4.86 -2.85 -5.95
N ALA A 64 4.18 -3.90 -5.45
CA ALA A 64 4.19 -4.28 -4.04
C ALA A 64 5.62 -4.46 -3.49
N THR A 65 6.52 -5.04 -4.26
CA THR A 65 7.93 -5.22 -3.88
C THR A 65 8.64 -3.88 -3.69
N ASN A 66 8.43 -2.94 -4.61
CA ASN A 66 9.01 -1.61 -4.52
C ASN A 66 8.44 -0.84 -3.32
N MET A 67 7.10 -0.85 -3.15
CA MET A 67 6.43 -0.17 -2.03
C MET A 67 6.87 -0.71 -0.67
N LYS A 68 7.08 -2.01 -0.57
CA LYS A 68 7.67 -2.60 0.65
C LYS A 68 9.13 -2.20 0.83
N GLY A 69 9.91 -2.17 -0.24
CA GLY A 69 11.33 -1.79 -0.21
C GLY A 69 11.58 -0.37 0.29
N ILE A 70 10.67 0.56 -0.01
CA ILE A 70 10.72 1.97 0.45
C ILE A 70 9.96 2.22 1.76
N GLY A 71 9.39 1.17 2.38
CA GLY A 71 8.74 1.26 3.69
C GLY A 71 7.32 1.81 3.69
N LEU A 72 6.67 1.95 2.52
CA LEU A 72 5.27 2.40 2.43
C LEU A 72 4.27 1.28 2.69
N VAL A 73 4.66 0.03 2.46
CA VAL A 73 3.86 -1.17 2.69
C VAL A 73 4.57 -2.07 3.69
N ASP A 74 3.85 -2.52 4.71
CA ASP A 74 4.42 -3.33 5.79
C ASP A 74 4.54 -4.82 5.43
N GLU A 75 3.55 -5.35 4.69
CA GLU A 75 3.53 -6.79 4.35
C GLU A 75 2.91 -7.00 2.96
N ILE A 76 3.53 -7.88 2.17
CA ILE A 76 2.98 -8.32 0.89
C ILE A 76 2.21 -9.62 1.10
N ILE A 77 0.96 -9.63 0.65
CA ILE A 77 0.10 -10.83 0.64
C ILE A 77 0.28 -11.52 -0.72
N LYS A 78 0.79 -12.75 -0.70
CA LYS A 78 0.94 -13.55 -1.92
C LYS A 78 -0.42 -14.02 -2.41
N GLU A 79 -0.67 -13.84 -3.69
CA GLU A 79 -1.85 -14.36 -4.37
C GLU A 79 -1.59 -15.77 -4.90
N PRO A 80 -2.64 -16.56 -5.13
CA PRO A 80 -2.53 -17.82 -5.87
C PRO A 80 -1.98 -17.60 -7.28
N LEU A 81 -1.36 -18.62 -7.85
CA LEU A 81 -0.90 -18.57 -9.23
C LEU A 81 -2.10 -18.34 -10.18
N GLY A 82 -2.04 -17.30 -10.98
CA GLY A 82 -3.14 -16.81 -11.81
C GLY A 82 -3.91 -15.61 -11.24
N GLY A 83 -3.58 -15.19 -10.02
CA GLY A 83 -4.11 -13.97 -9.39
C GLY A 83 -5.41 -14.17 -8.60
N ALA A 84 -5.75 -13.16 -7.82
CA ALA A 84 -6.89 -13.17 -6.91
C ALA A 84 -8.24 -13.38 -7.61
N HIS A 85 -8.41 -12.83 -8.80
CA HIS A 85 -9.64 -12.93 -9.58
C HIS A 85 -9.91 -14.35 -10.10
N THR A 86 -8.86 -15.15 -10.32
CA THR A 86 -9.00 -16.54 -10.79
C THR A 86 -9.34 -17.49 -9.63
N PHE A 87 -8.80 -17.23 -8.44
CA PHE A 87 -9.00 -18.07 -7.26
C PHE A 87 -9.48 -17.24 -6.05
N PRO A 88 -10.68 -16.65 -6.11
CA PRO A 88 -11.16 -15.74 -5.08
C PRO A 88 -11.29 -16.39 -3.70
N GLU A 89 -11.80 -17.62 -3.62
CA GLU A 89 -11.98 -18.34 -2.36
C GLU A 89 -10.66 -18.62 -1.63
N GLU A 90 -9.61 -18.94 -2.37
CA GLU A 90 -8.27 -19.13 -1.80
C GLU A 90 -7.70 -17.79 -1.35
N THR A 91 -7.84 -16.75 -2.18
CA THR A 91 -7.41 -15.40 -1.87
C THR A 91 -8.10 -14.87 -0.60
N PHE A 92 -9.41 -15.08 -0.45
CA PHE A 92 -10.14 -14.67 0.77
C PHE A 92 -9.57 -15.34 2.03
N LYS A 93 -9.20 -16.62 1.97
CA LYS A 93 -8.58 -17.32 3.11
C LYS A 93 -7.21 -16.72 3.45
N ILE A 94 -6.39 -16.42 2.44
CA ILE A 94 -5.06 -15.84 2.63
C ILE A 94 -5.17 -14.43 3.22
N VAL A 95 -6.01 -13.57 2.63
CA VAL A 95 -6.25 -12.20 3.10
C VAL A 95 -6.81 -12.19 4.52
N LYS A 96 -7.81 -13.03 4.81
CA LYS A 96 -8.36 -13.20 6.17
C LYS A 96 -7.29 -13.55 7.19
N LYS A 97 -6.38 -14.48 6.85
CA LYS A 97 -5.27 -14.87 7.72
C LYS A 97 -4.33 -13.70 8.01
N SER A 98 -3.97 -12.92 6.98
CA SER A 98 -3.08 -11.75 7.11
C SER A 98 -3.74 -10.64 7.94
N ILE A 99 -5.01 -10.33 7.69
CA ILE A 99 -5.77 -9.36 8.49
C ILE A 99 -5.89 -9.81 9.95
N SER A 100 -6.24 -11.08 10.19
CA SER A 100 -6.38 -11.61 11.55
C SER A 100 -5.06 -11.58 12.32
N LYS A 101 -3.94 -11.83 11.65
CA LYS A 101 -2.60 -11.66 12.22
C LYS A 101 -2.34 -10.20 12.59
N ALA A 102 -2.59 -9.28 11.65
CA ALA A 102 -2.39 -7.85 11.87
C ALA A 102 -3.25 -7.32 13.04
N ILE A 103 -4.52 -7.71 13.14
CA ILE A 103 -5.38 -7.31 14.26
C ILE A 103 -4.78 -7.75 15.60
N LYS A 104 -4.29 -8.98 15.69
CA LYS A 104 -3.68 -9.50 16.92
C LYS A 104 -2.42 -8.73 17.35
N GLU A 105 -1.69 -8.15 16.41
CA GLU A 105 -0.51 -7.32 16.71
C GLU A 105 -0.87 -6.02 17.41
N PHE A 106 -2.08 -5.49 17.19
CA PHE A 106 -2.48 -4.16 17.64
C PHE A 106 -3.60 -4.14 18.69
N ILE A 107 -4.35 -5.25 18.86
CA ILE A 107 -5.57 -5.26 19.68
C ILE A 107 -5.33 -4.92 21.16
N ASP A 108 -4.17 -5.28 21.69
CA ASP A 108 -3.81 -5.08 23.10
C ASP A 108 -2.99 -3.80 23.32
N ILE A 109 -2.70 -3.03 22.26
CA ILE A 109 -1.96 -1.78 22.40
C ILE A 109 -2.87 -0.70 22.98
N LYS A 110 -2.36 0.04 23.97
CA LYS A 110 -3.08 1.18 24.55
C LYS A 110 -3.39 2.23 23.49
N LYS A 111 -4.57 2.83 23.55
CA LYS A 111 -5.08 3.77 22.54
C LYS A 111 -4.12 4.92 22.23
N ASP A 112 -3.60 5.59 23.26
CA ASP A 112 -2.67 6.70 23.10
C ASP A 112 -1.36 6.26 22.43
N THR A 113 -0.85 5.08 22.81
CA THR A 113 0.34 4.48 22.20
C THR A 113 0.09 4.13 20.73
N LEU A 114 -1.08 3.57 20.41
CA LEU A 114 -1.46 3.23 19.04
C LEU A 114 -1.47 4.47 18.15
N VAL A 115 -2.12 5.55 18.61
CA VAL A 115 -2.19 6.81 17.85
C VAL A 115 -0.80 7.43 17.70
N HIS A 116 -0.02 7.46 18.79
CA HIS A 116 1.35 7.98 18.76
C HIS A 116 2.24 7.22 17.75
N ASN A 117 2.24 5.89 17.82
CA ASN A 117 3.03 5.05 16.91
C ASN A 117 2.62 5.26 15.44
N ARG A 118 1.32 5.42 15.17
CA ARG A 118 0.83 5.74 13.82
C ARG A 118 1.36 7.08 13.34
N MET A 119 1.28 8.11 14.16
CA MET A 119 1.81 9.44 13.82
C MET A 119 3.31 9.39 13.56
N GLU A 120 4.06 8.73 14.42
CA GLU A 120 5.51 8.55 14.28
C GLU A 120 5.87 7.77 13.01
N LYS A 121 5.12 6.69 12.70
CA LYS A 121 5.30 5.92 11.46
C LYS A 121 5.25 6.82 10.23
N PHE A 122 4.23 7.67 10.11
CA PHE A 122 4.07 8.53 8.94
C PHE A 122 5.03 9.73 8.95
N SER A 123 5.40 10.25 10.11
CA SER A 123 6.41 11.31 10.22
C SER A 123 7.81 10.85 9.80
N ASN A 124 8.10 9.56 9.95
CA ASN A 124 9.40 8.97 9.59
C ASN A 124 9.43 8.43 8.15
N MET A 125 8.33 8.54 7.39
CA MET A 125 8.31 8.12 5.99
C MET A 125 9.04 9.11 5.09
N GLY A 126 9.84 8.56 4.19
CA GLY A 126 10.58 9.34 3.20
C GLY A 126 12.08 9.48 3.52
N VAL A 127 12.82 9.89 2.51
CA VAL A 127 14.26 10.19 2.63
C VAL A 127 14.43 11.67 2.30
N VAL A 128 14.91 12.43 3.27
CA VAL A 128 15.32 13.84 3.07
C VAL A 128 16.82 13.85 2.86
N ASN A 129 17.26 14.16 1.65
CA ASN A 129 18.66 14.44 1.36
C ASN A 129 18.86 15.94 1.63
N GLU A 130 19.60 16.27 2.68
CA GLU A 130 20.09 17.63 2.96
C GLU A 130 21.20 18.02 1.99
#